data_c4de1ca81ab1a21ca7a332fbd98d7ba3
#
_entry.id   c4de1ca81ab1a21ca7a332fbd98d7ba3
#
_cell.length_a   1.000
_cell.length_b   1.000
_cell.length_c   1.000
_cell.angle_alpha   90.00
_cell.angle_beta   90.00
_cell.angle_gamma   90.00
#
_symmetry.space_group_name_H-M   'P 1'
#
loop_
_entity.id
_entity.type
_entity.pdbx_description
1 polymer ?
#
loop_
_entity_poly.entity_id
_entity_poly.type
_entity_poly.pdbx_seq_one_letter_code
_entity_poly.pdbx_strand_id
1 'polypeptide(L)'
;MIKKRLLLLAASLCLAFVPVSCEEPAPVPGPDEQEQTEEKPGKLKALKGTVELIDNMIFDKAPSFTMMVSNPNEVAVKVEVKMVITTDKGTTIETWADSIEVAASGTKNLALTVQTALEPGFYKARCSINKTTQKDLAFGVNPYDIVSAPDMQPDFNEFWTAGKAQLPELIEGETVTLQEIKSSDTHKVYKVEMQSVPNGLDGDPVIIRGFFVEPQDGKKHPVLMHFFGWDDRGGSVTVPSGGNGDYTEFYLSTRGQYHNNRPASYEKVDTWIAEHGEWYVADPCTYASILKPKDEYNWFGFNFGDKNGFYYRGAFLDTVQAVRFMASRSTSDMNNLFAEGSSQGGALSYACAALSDYPFTAIAPNVAFLGDYPDYFQIVSWPGNVAKENQGTMTDEEMYAFLSYFDTKNLATRISCAVHASSGLKDTTCPPHTNFSPFNNLNTEDKVMIVEPEMGHSYPAGWESKWKAFFKERMK
;
A
#
# COMPACT_ATOMS: atom_id res chain seq x y z
N MET A 1 31.43 -30.06 17.83
CA MET A 1 30.82 -31.08 18.68
C MET A 1 29.33 -31.16 18.32
N ILE A 2 28.98 -32.22 17.62
CA ILE A 2 27.67 -32.48 17.00
C ILE A 2 26.80 -33.19 18.04
N LYS A 3 25.63 -32.65 18.40
CA LYS A 3 24.60 -33.39 19.15
C LYS A 3 23.43 -33.71 18.22
N LYS A 4 23.40 -34.98 17.78
CA LYS A 4 22.23 -35.62 17.17
C LYS A 4 21.14 -35.80 18.24
N ARG A 5 19.92 -35.47 17.93
CA ARG A 5 18.72 -35.91 18.64
C ARG A 5 18.01 -36.99 17.85
N LEU A 6 17.88 -38.15 18.50
CA LEU A 6 17.21 -39.36 18.04
C LEU A 6 15.68 -39.17 18.23
N LEU A 7 14.89 -39.44 17.20
CA LEU A 7 13.44 -39.63 17.31
C LEU A 7 13.19 -41.13 17.63
N LEU A 8 12.51 -41.40 18.73
CA LEU A 8 11.93 -42.71 19.06
C LEU A 8 10.52 -42.82 18.48
N LEU A 9 10.30 -43.77 17.58
CA LEU A 9 8.96 -44.26 17.23
C LEU A 9 8.56 -45.34 18.26
N ALA A 10 7.43 -45.13 18.93
CA ALA A 10 6.77 -46.17 19.74
C ALA A 10 5.64 -46.79 18.88
N ALA A 11 5.80 -48.04 18.50
CA ALA A 11 4.76 -48.85 17.92
C ALA A 11 4.00 -49.59 19.04
N SER A 12 2.69 -49.31 19.17
CA SER A 12 1.81 -50.08 20.06
C SER A 12 1.19 -51.25 19.31
N LEU A 13 1.50 -52.40 19.77
CA LEU A 13 0.94 -53.68 19.35
C LEU A 13 -0.37 -53.93 20.16
N CYS A 14 -1.53 -53.94 19.50
CA CYS A 14 -2.78 -54.41 20.12
C CYS A 14 -2.92 -55.91 19.91
N LEU A 15 -2.82 -56.66 21.01
CA LEU A 15 -3.23 -58.07 21.06
C LEU A 15 -4.78 -58.13 21.20
N ALA A 16 -5.43 -58.80 20.29
CA ALA A 16 -6.82 -59.13 20.34
C ALA A 16 -7.06 -60.37 21.24
N PHE A 17 -7.78 -60.21 22.32
CA PHE A 17 -8.36 -61.34 23.06
C PHE A 17 -9.77 -61.60 22.54
N VAL A 18 -10.03 -62.85 22.13
CA VAL A 18 -11.37 -63.38 21.77
C VAL A 18 -11.94 -64.05 23.02
N PRO A 19 -13.07 -63.64 23.57
CA PRO A 19 -13.78 -64.41 24.58
C PRO A 19 -14.75 -65.41 23.90
N VAL A 20 -14.67 -66.63 24.33
CA VAL A 20 -15.61 -67.72 23.98
C VAL A 20 -16.94 -67.43 24.66
N SER A 21 -18.03 -67.37 23.92
CA SER A 21 -19.40 -67.18 24.37
C SER A 21 -20.02 -68.55 24.67
N CYS A 22 -20.54 -68.66 25.92
CA CYS A 22 -21.49 -69.71 26.25
C CYS A 22 -22.90 -69.18 25.96
N GLU A 23 -23.66 -69.91 25.13
CA GLU A 23 -25.05 -69.62 24.81
C GLU A 23 -25.97 -70.05 25.98
N GLU A 24 -26.79 -69.12 26.45
CA GLU A 24 -28.02 -69.45 27.22
C GLU A 24 -29.25 -69.13 26.32
N PRO A 25 -30.36 -69.90 26.50
CA PRO A 25 -31.50 -69.81 25.61
C PRO A 25 -32.37 -68.57 25.80
N ALA A 26 -32.92 -68.06 24.70
CA ALA A 26 -33.71 -66.87 24.59
C ALA A 26 -35.02 -66.89 25.41
N PRO A 27 -35.41 -65.79 26.05
CA PRO A 27 -36.77 -65.60 26.60
C PRO A 27 -37.76 -65.16 25.49
N VAL A 28 -39.02 -65.61 25.68
CA VAL A 28 -40.18 -65.38 24.83
C VAL A 28 -40.57 -63.90 24.80
N PRO A 29 -41.00 -63.30 23.66
CA PRO A 29 -41.36 -61.90 23.57
C PRO A 29 -42.68 -61.60 24.30
N GLY A 30 -42.65 -60.58 25.17
CA GLY A 30 -43.81 -59.90 25.75
C GLY A 30 -44.35 -58.79 24.79
N PRO A 31 -45.57 -58.30 25.00
CA PRO A 31 -46.20 -57.43 24.03
C PRO A 31 -45.59 -56.02 23.91
N ASP A 32 -45.69 -55.53 22.68
CA ASP A 32 -45.18 -54.25 22.15
C ASP A 32 -45.31 -53.05 23.11
N GLU A 33 -44.22 -52.60 23.69
CA GLU A 33 -44.00 -51.18 24.04
C GLU A 33 -43.40 -50.49 22.80
N GLN A 34 -44.18 -49.65 22.17
CA GLN A 34 -43.68 -48.73 21.13
C GLN A 34 -42.73 -47.75 21.83
N GLU A 35 -41.42 -47.99 21.72
CA GLU A 35 -40.37 -47.06 22.06
C GLU A 35 -40.50 -45.87 21.06
N GLN A 36 -41.07 -44.76 21.54
CA GLN A 36 -40.98 -43.49 20.84
C GLN A 36 -39.50 -43.09 20.87
N THR A 37 -38.83 -43.35 19.78
CA THR A 37 -37.49 -42.76 19.54
C THR A 37 -37.69 -41.26 19.47
N GLU A 38 -37.40 -40.55 20.56
CA GLU A 38 -37.14 -39.11 20.54
C GLU A 38 -35.97 -38.90 19.58
N GLU A 39 -36.23 -38.46 18.35
CA GLU A 39 -35.21 -37.93 17.47
C GLU A 39 -34.48 -36.80 18.21
N LYS A 40 -33.23 -37.01 18.57
CA LYS A 40 -32.37 -35.96 19.09
C LYS A 40 -32.45 -34.81 18.09
N PRO A 41 -32.83 -33.60 18.53
CA PRO A 41 -32.92 -32.46 17.63
C PRO A 41 -31.61 -32.29 16.87
N GLY A 42 -31.64 -32.37 15.54
CA GLY A 42 -30.49 -32.24 14.67
C GLY A 42 -29.77 -30.92 14.99
N LYS A 43 -28.44 -30.93 14.97
CA LYS A 43 -27.63 -29.74 15.24
C LYS A 43 -28.03 -28.62 14.29
N LEU A 44 -28.57 -27.51 14.82
CA LEU A 44 -28.98 -26.36 14.03
C LEU A 44 -27.82 -25.83 13.19
N LYS A 45 -28.10 -25.54 11.90
CA LYS A 45 -27.17 -24.83 11.01
C LYS A 45 -27.04 -23.39 11.45
N ALA A 46 -25.83 -22.83 11.34
CA ALA A 46 -25.58 -21.42 11.65
C ALA A 46 -26.38 -20.50 10.71
N LEU A 47 -26.95 -19.44 11.26
CA LEU A 47 -27.53 -18.37 10.46
C LEU A 47 -26.46 -17.61 9.72
N LYS A 48 -26.83 -17.03 8.56
CA LYS A 48 -25.93 -16.18 7.74
C LYS A 48 -26.43 -14.75 7.76
N GLY A 49 -25.49 -13.81 7.89
CA GLY A 49 -25.73 -12.39 7.76
C GLY A 49 -25.02 -11.82 6.54
N THR A 50 -25.72 -10.99 5.77
CA THR A 50 -25.13 -10.18 4.70
C THR A 50 -25.42 -8.72 4.94
N VAL A 51 -24.44 -7.85 4.68
CA VAL A 51 -24.59 -6.39 4.74
C VAL A 51 -24.17 -5.84 3.39
N GLU A 52 -25.08 -5.09 2.75
CA GLU A 52 -24.80 -4.47 1.47
C GLU A 52 -23.96 -3.20 1.65
N LEU A 53 -23.10 -2.93 0.68
CA LEU A 53 -22.36 -1.69 0.60
C LEU A 53 -23.28 -0.59 0.07
N ILE A 54 -23.03 0.63 0.53
CA ILE A 54 -23.74 1.83 0.09
C ILE A 54 -22.77 2.70 -0.70
N ASP A 55 -22.96 2.79 -1.99
CA ASP A 55 -22.11 3.58 -2.90
C ASP A 55 -20.59 3.32 -2.65
N ASN A 56 -19.81 4.38 -2.49
CA ASN A 56 -18.39 4.31 -2.18
C ASN A 56 -18.10 4.25 -0.66
N MET A 57 -19.11 4.05 0.19
CA MET A 57 -19.01 4.01 1.66
C MET A 57 -18.47 5.30 2.28
N ILE A 58 -18.70 6.44 1.63
CA ILE A 58 -18.40 7.79 2.15
C ILE A 58 -19.71 8.51 2.49
N PHE A 59 -19.80 9.06 3.68
CA PHE A 59 -21.02 9.64 4.24
C PHE A 59 -20.78 11.05 4.79
N ASP A 60 -21.80 11.91 4.72
CA ASP A 60 -21.79 13.24 5.34
C ASP A 60 -22.16 13.21 6.84
N LYS A 61 -22.65 12.08 7.32
CA LYS A 61 -23.06 11.84 8.72
C LYS A 61 -23.01 10.36 9.07
N ALA A 62 -23.20 10.04 10.33
CA ALA A 62 -23.27 8.65 10.80
C ALA A 62 -24.24 7.80 9.96
N PRO A 63 -23.78 6.67 9.37
CA PRO A 63 -24.57 5.85 8.44
C PRO A 63 -25.56 4.92 9.15
N SER A 64 -26.50 4.37 8.35
CA SER A 64 -27.32 3.22 8.73
C SER A 64 -27.12 2.12 7.70
N PHE A 65 -26.74 0.92 8.15
CA PHE A 65 -26.55 -0.25 7.31
C PHE A 65 -27.73 -1.20 7.41
N THR A 66 -28.07 -1.88 6.32
CA THR A 66 -29.07 -2.96 6.34
C THR A 66 -28.36 -4.31 6.40
N MET A 67 -28.62 -5.08 7.46
CA MET A 67 -28.18 -6.46 7.58
C MET A 67 -29.34 -7.41 7.33
N MET A 68 -29.20 -8.28 6.33
CA MET A 68 -30.14 -9.37 6.09
C MET A 68 -29.63 -10.63 6.81
N VAL A 69 -30.44 -11.19 7.71
CA VAL A 69 -30.15 -12.44 8.44
C VAL A 69 -31.02 -13.56 7.89
N SER A 70 -30.40 -14.63 7.41
CA SER A 70 -31.06 -15.81 6.83
C SER A 70 -30.93 -17.01 7.75
N ASN A 71 -32.07 -17.69 8.01
CA ASN A 71 -32.16 -18.91 8.78
C ASN A 71 -32.36 -20.13 7.86
N PRO A 72 -31.36 -21.02 7.73
CA PRO A 72 -31.46 -22.22 6.88
C PRO A 72 -32.11 -23.42 7.59
N ASN A 73 -32.64 -23.22 8.80
CA ASN A 73 -33.25 -24.29 9.57
C ASN A 73 -34.78 -24.32 9.38
N GLU A 74 -35.39 -25.47 9.54
CA GLU A 74 -36.85 -25.69 9.45
C GLU A 74 -37.61 -25.24 10.71
N VAL A 75 -36.90 -24.68 11.67
CA VAL A 75 -37.44 -24.11 12.91
C VAL A 75 -37.04 -22.65 13.07
N ALA A 76 -37.83 -21.85 13.76
CA ALA A 76 -37.48 -20.51 14.12
C ALA A 76 -36.28 -20.50 15.07
N VAL A 77 -35.32 -19.58 14.87
CA VAL A 77 -34.08 -19.49 15.66
C VAL A 77 -33.93 -18.08 16.20
N LYS A 78 -33.73 -18.00 17.52
CA LYS A 78 -33.38 -16.74 18.19
C LYS A 78 -31.86 -16.55 18.21
N VAL A 79 -31.36 -15.36 17.79
CA VAL A 79 -29.96 -15.03 17.73
C VAL A 79 -29.71 -13.61 18.22
N GLU A 80 -28.50 -13.39 18.73
CA GLU A 80 -27.97 -12.05 18.99
C GLU A 80 -27.30 -11.52 17.72
N VAL A 81 -27.69 -10.32 17.30
CA VAL A 81 -27.00 -9.57 16.24
C VAL A 81 -26.29 -8.40 16.91
N LYS A 82 -25.03 -8.20 16.57
CA LYS A 82 -24.20 -7.14 17.14
C LYS A 82 -23.42 -6.40 16.05
N MET A 83 -23.34 -5.07 16.18
CA MET A 83 -22.45 -4.20 15.42
C MET A 83 -21.54 -3.44 16.38
N VAL A 84 -20.25 -3.46 16.10
CA VAL A 84 -19.25 -2.68 16.86
C VAL A 84 -18.61 -1.68 15.90
N ILE A 85 -18.70 -0.40 16.24
CA ILE A 85 -18.05 0.70 15.51
C ILE A 85 -16.76 1.07 16.19
N THR A 86 -15.68 1.11 15.43
CA THR A 86 -14.37 1.60 15.90
C THR A 86 -13.85 2.67 14.96
N THR A 87 -13.00 3.56 15.48
CA THR A 87 -12.14 4.40 14.62
C THR A 87 -11.16 3.52 13.86
N ASP A 88 -10.50 4.08 12.86
CA ASP A 88 -9.37 3.45 12.16
C ASP A 88 -8.19 3.13 13.10
N LYS A 89 -8.01 3.91 14.18
CA LYS A 89 -7.03 3.68 15.27
C LYS A 89 -7.47 2.59 16.28
N GLY A 90 -8.65 1.98 16.08
CA GLY A 90 -9.13 0.85 16.90
C GLY A 90 -9.91 1.23 18.17
N THR A 91 -10.16 2.50 18.43
CA THR A 91 -10.97 2.95 19.57
C THR A 91 -12.44 2.63 19.32
N THR A 92 -13.10 1.89 20.23
CA THR A 92 -14.54 1.61 20.14
C THR A 92 -15.34 2.89 20.42
N ILE A 93 -16.21 3.25 19.47
CA ILE A 93 -17.10 4.41 19.55
C ILE A 93 -18.48 3.98 20.03
N GLU A 94 -19.02 2.89 19.44
CA GLU A 94 -20.37 2.43 19.71
C GLU A 94 -20.48 0.91 19.61
N THR A 95 -21.38 0.34 20.39
CA THR A 95 -21.80 -1.05 20.27
C THR A 95 -23.30 -1.09 20.22
N TRP A 96 -23.87 -1.54 19.11
CA TRP A 96 -25.27 -1.85 18.94
C TRP A 96 -25.47 -3.38 19.08
N ALA A 97 -26.52 -3.81 19.78
CA ALA A 97 -26.88 -5.23 19.89
C ALA A 97 -28.39 -5.38 20.04
N ASP A 98 -28.92 -6.40 19.38
CA ASP A 98 -30.33 -6.79 19.50
C ASP A 98 -30.47 -8.32 19.45
N SER A 99 -31.53 -8.83 20.10
CA SER A 99 -31.87 -10.24 20.09
C SER A 99 -33.11 -10.45 19.23
N ILE A 100 -32.94 -11.10 18.09
CA ILE A 100 -33.98 -11.29 17.08
C ILE A 100 -34.34 -12.75 16.93
N GLU A 101 -35.60 -13.00 16.55
CA GLU A 101 -36.06 -14.30 16.07
C GLU A 101 -36.23 -14.26 14.55
N VAL A 102 -35.66 -15.26 13.87
CA VAL A 102 -35.78 -15.44 12.42
C VAL A 102 -36.59 -16.71 12.16
N ALA A 103 -37.69 -16.56 11.45
CA ALA A 103 -38.62 -17.67 11.14
C ALA A 103 -37.92 -18.85 10.43
N ALA A 104 -38.51 -20.02 10.51
CA ALA A 104 -38.04 -21.22 9.81
C ALA A 104 -37.85 -20.94 8.31
N SER A 105 -36.71 -21.30 7.74
CA SER A 105 -36.33 -21.10 6.33
C SER A 105 -36.53 -19.65 5.83
N GLY A 106 -36.55 -18.69 6.77
CA GLY A 106 -36.89 -17.30 6.52
C GLY A 106 -35.68 -16.36 6.53
N THR A 107 -35.94 -15.09 6.22
CA THR A 107 -34.99 -13.98 6.31
C THR A 107 -35.57 -12.83 7.13
N LYS A 108 -34.70 -12.04 7.76
CA LYS A 108 -35.10 -10.84 8.48
C LYS A 108 -34.08 -9.70 8.20
N ASN A 109 -34.58 -8.54 7.80
CA ASN A 109 -33.76 -7.35 7.61
C ASN A 109 -33.72 -6.53 8.91
N LEU A 110 -32.55 -6.00 9.21
CA LEU A 110 -32.27 -5.17 10.37
C LEU A 110 -31.59 -3.89 9.93
N ALA A 111 -32.08 -2.75 10.42
CA ALA A 111 -31.36 -1.49 10.31
C ALA A 111 -30.36 -1.39 11.45
N LEU A 112 -29.07 -1.34 11.10
CA LEU A 112 -27.95 -1.13 12.02
C LEU A 112 -27.57 0.34 11.94
N THR A 113 -28.23 1.19 12.71
CA THR A 113 -28.02 2.64 12.65
C THR A 113 -27.00 3.06 13.69
N VAL A 114 -25.95 3.77 13.24
CA VAL A 114 -24.97 4.42 14.13
C VAL A 114 -25.64 5.62 14.80
N GLN A 115 -25.73 5.62 16.12
CA GLN A 115 -26.43 6.65 16.92
C GLN A 115 -25.50 7.78 17.34
N THR A 116 -24.21 7.45 17.57
CA THR A 116 -23.19 8.42 17.96
C THR A 116 -22.84 9.33 16.80
N ALA A 117 -22.79 10.63 17.04
CA ALA A 117 -22.20 11.57 16.07
C ALA A 117 -20.73 11.20 15.83
N LEU A 118 -20.34 11.12 14.56
CA LEU A 118 -18.99 10.80 14.16
C LEU A 118 -18.28 12.05 13.64
N GLU A 119 -17.06 12.25 14.10
CA GLU A 119 -16.16 13.30 13.59
C GLU A 119 -15.64 12.94 12.18
N PRO A 120 -15.12 13.91 11.40
CA PRO A 120 -14.45 13.61 10.14
C PRO A 120 -13.36 12.55 10.32
N GLY A 121 -13.44 11.44 9.57
CA GLY A 121 -12.50 10.35 9.74
C GLY A 121 -12.92 9.04 9.09
N PHE A 122 -12.15 7.99 9.36
CA PHE A 122 -12.41 6.63 8.89
C PHE A 122 -12.76 5.71 10.05
N TYR A 123 -13.68 4.79 9.77
CA TYR A 123 -14.29 3.91 10.75
C TYR A 123 -14.41 2.49 10.22
N LYS A 124 -14.51 1.54 11.16
CA LYS A 124 -14.81 0.14 10.88
C LYS A 124 -16.08 -0.27 11.60
N ALA A 125 -16.95 -1.02 10.93
CA ALA A 125 -18.14 -1.62 11.51
C ALA A 125 -18.05 -3.14 11.42
N ARG A 126 -17.92 -3.82 12.56
CA ARG A 126 -17.93 -5.28 12.62
C ARG A 126 -19.32 -5.77 12.96
N CYS A 127 -19.96 -6.45 12.01
CA CYS A 127 -21.29 -7.08 12.18
C CYS A 127 -21.15 -8.57 12.48
N SER A 128 -21.83 -9.07 13.51
CA SER A 128 -21.76 -10.47 13.95
C SER A 128 -23.12 -11.04 14.33
N ILE A 129 -23.26 -12.37 14.21
CA ILE A 129 -24.39 -13.17 14.71
C ILE A 129 -23.82 -14.17 15.72
N ASN A 130 -24.36 -14.19 16.94
CA ASN A 130 -23.91 -15.07 18.03
C ASN A 130 -22.39 -15.09 18.15
N LYS A 131 -21.75 -13.90 18.17
CA LYS A 131 -20.28 -13.67 18.24
C LYS A 131 -19.48 -14.08 16.99
N THR A 132 -20.13 -14.64 15.96
CA THR A 132 -19.46 -14.98 14.70
C THR A 132 -19.54 -13.80 13.75
N THR A 133 -18.39 -13.27 13.34
CA THR A 133 -18.30 -12.16 12.37
C THR A 133 -18.93 -12.59 11.04
N GLN A 134 -19.83 -11.78 10.52
CA GLN A 134 -20.48 -11.95 9.22
C GLN A 134 -19.88 -11.01 8.17
N LYS A 135 -19.63 -9.76 8.55
CA LYS A 135 -19.06 -8.74 7.67
C LYS A 135 -18.25 -7.73 8.48
N ASP A 136 -17.09 -7.39 7.98
CA ASP A 136 -16.35 -6.20 8.36
C ASP A 136 -16.53 -5.16 7.24
N LEU A 137 -17.00 -3.97 7.62
CA LEU A 137 -17.15 -2.81 6.75
C LEU A 137 -16.09 -1.78 7.12
N ALA A 138 -15.61 -1.06 6.12
CA ALA A 138 -14.83 0.16 6.31
C ALA A 138 -15.60 1.31 5.65
N PHE A 139 -15.62 2.50 6.28
CA PHE A 139 -16.33 3.65 5.76
C PHE A 139 -15.69 4.95 6.23
N GLY A 140 -15.93 6.04 5.49
CA GLY A 140 -15.52 7.40 5.87
C GLY A 140 -16.72 8.29 6.20
N VAL A 141 -16.53 9.21 7.13
CA VAL A 141 -17.47 10.28 7.41
C VAL A 141 -16.74 11.60 7.19
N ASN A 142 -17.26 12.44 6.30
CA ASN A 142 -16.64 13.71 5.91
C ASN A 142 -15.10 13.65 5.76
N PRO A 143 -14.53 12.68 5.04
CA PRO A 143 -13.07 12.51 5.03
C PRO A 143 -12.33 13.67 4.37
N TYR A 144 -13.00 14.48 3.57
CA TYR A 144 -12.46 15.71 2.99
C TYR A 144 -12.29 16.84 4.03
N ASP A 145 -12.94 16.72 5.20
CA ASP A 145 -12.85 17.64 6.32
C ASP A 145 -11.86 17.17 7.39
N ILE A 146 -11.15 16.06 7.16
CA ILE A 146 -10.06 15.61 8.05
C ILE A 146 -8.99 16.71 8.09
N VAL A 147 -8.72 17.20 9.31
CA VAL A 147 -7.69 18.20 9.56
C VAL A 147 -6.39 17.50 9.97
N SER A 148 -5.47 17.36 9.03
CA SER A 148 -4.09 16.95 9.25
C SER A 148 -3.18 18.16 9.02
N ALA A 149 -3.02 18.99 10.02
CA ALA A 149 -2.27 20.24 9.89
C ALA A 149 -0.81 19.96 9.48
N PRO A 150 -0.26 20.71 8.51
CA PRO A 150 1.16 20.64 8.19
C PRO A 150 2.02 20.96 9.44
N ASP A 151 3.07 20.16 9.63
CA ASP A 151 4.01 20.23 10.76
C ASP A 151 5.47 20.42 10.32
N MET A 152 5.64 21.12 9.19
CA MET A 152 6.94 21.44 8.61
C MET A 152 7.87 22.12 9.62
N GLN A 153 9.13 21.68 9.64
CA GLN A 153 10.15 22.34 10.43
C GLN A 153 10.48 23.74 9.84
N PRO A 154 10.97 24.67 10.64
CA PRO A 154 11.26 26.05 10.19
C PRO A 154 12.23 26.13 9.01
N ASP A 155 13.17 25.17 8.87
CA ASP A 155 14.14 25.10 7.80
C ASP A 155 13.73 24.15 6.64
N PHE A 156 12.46 23.76 6.55
CA PHE A 156 11.97 22.81 5.55
C PHE A 156 12.28 23.24 4.10
N ASN A 157 12.09 24.53 3.79
CA ASN A 157 12.35 25.07 2.46
C ASN A 157 13.83 25.13 2.14
N GLU A 158 14.63 25.56 3.10
CA GLU A 158 16.10 25.64 3.00
C GLU A 158 16.70 24.23 2.83
N PHE A 159 16.20 23.26 3.60
CA PHE A 159 16.62 21.86 3.50
C PHE A 159 16.46 21.29 2.08
N TRP A 160 15.28 21.45 1.47
CA TRP A 160 15.03 20.95 0.12
C TRP A 160 15.77 21.77 -0.95
N THR A 161 15.93 23.08 -0.75
CA THR A 161 16.72 23.94 -1.64
C THR A 161 18.19 23.51 -1.63
N ALA A 162 18.76 23.30 -0.46
CA ALA A 162 20.12 22.80 -0.31
C ALA A 162 20.30 21.40 -0.90
N GLY A 163 19.30 20.51 -0.70
CA GLY A 163 19.31 19.18 -1.30
C GLY A 163 19.34 19.21 -2.83
N LYS A 164 18.50 20.04 -3.46
CA LYS A 164 18.49 20.22 -4.91
C LYS A 164 19.78 20.82 -5.47
N ALA A 165 20.44 21.69 -4.70
CA ALA A 165 21.73 22.28 -5.08
C ALA A 165 22.89 21.26 -5.09
N GLN A 166 22.75 20.11 -4.42
CA GLN A 166 23.73 19.02 -4.43
C GLN A 166 23.58 18.08 -5.63
N LEU A 167 22.48 18.17 -6.38
CA LEU A 167 22.30 17.33 -7.56
C LEU A 167 23.35 17.68 -8.63
N PRO A 168 24.10 16.69 -9.13
CA PRO A 168 25.09 16.91 -10.17
C PRO A 168 24.49 17.47 -11.45
N GLU A 169 25.23 18.29 -12.17
CA GLU A 169 24.88 18.66 -13.54
C GLU A 169 24.88 17.41 -14.44
N LEU A 170 23.92 17.32 -15.35
CA LEU A 170 23.79 16.20 -16.27
C LEU A 170 24.64 16.46 -17.53
N ILE A 171 25.81 15.84 -17.58
CA ILE A 171 26.77 15.91 -18.70
C ILE A 171 26.82 14.51 -19.33
N GLU A 172 26.39 14.41 -20.59
CA GLU A 172 26.35 13.13 -21.32
C GLU A 172 27.78 12.56 -21.51
N GLY A 173 27.94 11.29 -21.15
CA GLY A 173 29.25 10.60 -21.13
C GLY A 173 30.04 10.78 -19.84
N GLU A 174 29.64 11.67 -18.92
CA GLU A 174 30.32 11.91 -17.64
C GLU A 174 29.40 11.57 -16.45
N THR A 175 28.32 12.34 -16.26
CA THR A 175 27.39 12.18 -15.12
C THR A 175 26.08 11.50 -15.52
N VAL A 176 25.82 11.36 -16.83
CA VAL A 176 24.70 10.59 -17.38
C VAL A 176 25.16 9.79 -18.60
N THR A 177 24.71 8.55 -18.66
CA THR A 177 24.93 7.66 -19.82
C THR A 177 23.61 7.11 -20.34
N LEU A 178 23.51 7.00 -21.66
CA LEU A 178 22.39 6.41 -22.36
C LEU A 178 22.87 5.25 -23.22
N GLN A 179 22.24 4.10 -23.05
CA GLN A 179 22.46 2.92 -23.88
C GLN A 179 21.15 2.54 -24.57
N GLU A 180 21.09 2.65 -25.90
CA GLU A 180 19.97 2.14 -26.66
C GLU A 180 19.92 0.59 -26.51
N ILE A 181 18.78 0.07 -26.01
CA ILE A 181 18.59 -1.35 -25.76
C ILE A 181 17.46 -1.94 -26.61
N LYS A 182 16.62 -1.10 -27.19
CA LYS A 182 15.51 -1.51 -28.04
C LYS A 182 15.14 -0.39 -29.00
N SER A 183 14.80 -0.74 -30.24
CA SER A 183 14.30 0.18 -31.25
C SER A 183 13.13 -0.44 -32.01
N SER A 184 12.18 0.39 -32.39
CA SER A 184 11.06 0.06 -33.28
C SER A 184 10.87 1.21 -34.27
N ASP A 185 9.94 1.10 -35.20
CA ASP A 185 9.64 2.18 -36.14
C ASP A 185 9.10 3.47 -35.48
N THR A 186 8.61 3.35 -34.25
CA THR A 186 7.94 4.46 -33.54
C THR A 186 8.70 4.95 -32.32
N HIS A 187 9.50 4.11 -31.65
CA HIS A 187 10.16 4.45 -30.39
C HIS A 187 11.53 3.82 -30.26
N LYS A 188 12.40 4.49 -29.51
CA LYS A 188 13.62 3.93 -28.92
C LYS A 188 13.46 3.79 -27.43
N VAL A 189 14.11 2.77 -26.86
CA VAL A 189 14.22 2.58 -25.43
C VAL A 189 15.70 2.61 -25.05
N TYR A 190 16.01 3.47 -24.10
CA TYR A 190 17.36 3.60 -23.57
C TYR A 190 17.39 3.15 -22.11
N LYS A 191 18.42 2.40 -21.73
CA LYS A 191 18.86 2.32 -20.36
C LYS A 191 19.60 3.61 -20.04
N VAL A 192 19.21 4.27 -18.96
CA VAL A 192 19.82 5.50 -18.47
C VAL A 192 20.44 5.23 -17.11
N GLU A 193 21.69 5.67 -16.93
CA GLU A 193 22.35 5.73 -15.65
C GLU A 193 22.77 7.19 -15.42
N MET A 194 22.46 7.74 -14.26
CA MET A 194 22.79 9.13 -13.96
C MET A 194 23.21 9.30 -12.50
N GLN A 195 24.12 10.23 -12.24
CA GLN A 195 24.52 10.62 -10.91
C GLN A 195 23.40 11.39 -10.21
N SER A 196 23.21 11.09 -8.94
CA SER A 196 22.32 11.79 -8.01
C SER A 196 23.06 12.12 -6.72
N VAL A 197 22.36 12.68 -5.73
CA VAL A 197 22.97 13.03 -4.44
C VAL A 197 23.51 11.79 -3.71
N PRO A 198 24.58 11.92 -2.92
CA PRO A 198 25.04 10.86 -2.03
C PRO A 198 24.00 10.50 -0.95
N ASN A 199 24.25 9.42 -0.21
CA ASN A 199 23.47 9.03 0.97
C ASN A 199 23.92 9.82 2.23
N GLY A 200 23.98 11.15 2.14
CA GLY A 200 24.45 12.06 3.15
C GLY A 200 24.84 13.40 2.55
N LEU A 201 25.52 14.24 3.35
CA LEU A 201 26.07 15.51 2.85
C LEU A 201 27.37 15.30 2.06
N ASP A 202 28.12 14.30 2.47
CA ASP A 202 29.42 13.96 1.92
C ASP A 202 29.40 12.56 1.32
N GLY A 203 30.30 12.25 0.44
CA GLY A 203 30.45 10.94 -0.20
C GLY A 203 30.31 11.00 -1.72
N ASP A 204 30.44 9.84 -2.34
CA ASP A 204 30.29 9.70 -3.77
C ASP A 204 28.80 9.80 -4.20
N PRO A 205 28.52 10.39 -5.37
CA PRO A 205 27.19 10.40 -5.94
C PRO A 205 26.64 8.98 -6.11
N VAL A 206 25.36 8.79 -5.76
CA VAL A 206 24.66 7.53 -6.04
C VAL A 206 24.29 7.50 -7.53
N ILE A 207 24.52 6.35 -8.17
CA ILE A 207 24.10 6.14 -9.55
C ILE A 207 22.66 5.64 -9.54
N ILE A 208 21.73 6.46 -10.02
CA ILE A 208 20.33 6.06 -10.23
C ILE A 208 20.12 5.64 -11.68
N ARG A 209 19.10 4.83 -11.89
CA ARG A 209 18.82 4.16 -13.17
C ARG A 209 17.40 4.34 -13.59
N GLY A 210 17.17 4.23 -14.89
CA GLY A 210 15.82 4.24 -15.44
C GLY A 210 15.80 3.79 -16.88
N PHE A 211 14.58 3.68 -17.41
CA PHE A 211 14.36 3.52 -18.84
C PHE A 211 13.74 4.79 -19.40
N PHE A 212 14.36 5.32 -20.43
CA PHE A 212 13.84 6.43 -21.22
C PHE A 212 13.24 5.89 -22.52
N VAL A 213 11.98 6.19 -22.77
CA VAL A 213 11.28 5.82 -23.99
C VAL A 213 11.08 7.07 -24.84
N GLU A 214 11.71 7.08 -26.00
CA GLU A 214 11.77 8.23 -26.89
C GLU A 214 10.98 7.97 -28.18
N PRO A 215 9.94 8.79 -28.49
CA PRO A 215 9.28 8.77 -29.80
C PRO A 215 10.23 9.15 -30.94
N GLN A 216 10.09 8.49 -32.11
CA GLN A 216 10.97 8.70 -33.29
C GLN A 216 10.36 9.56 -34.39
N ASP A 217 9.27 10.27 -34.16
CA ASP A 217 8.62 11.11 -35.15
C ASP A 217 9.21 12.54 -35.29
N GLY A 218 10.24 12.84 -34.48
CA GLY A 218 10.94 14.13 -34.49
C GLY A 218 10.17 15.29 -33.84
N LYS A 219 9.08 15.01 -33.13
CA LYS A 219 8.27 16.02 -32.45
C LYS A 219 8.54 16.02 -30.95
N LYS A 220 8.03 17.06 -30.29
CA LYS A 220 7.94 17.09 -28.82
C LYS A 220 6.65 16.42 -28.38
N HIS A 221 6.75 15.64 -27.32
CA HIS A 221 5.66 14.90 -26.70
C HIS A 221 5.53 15.27 -25.23
N PRO A 222 4.32 15.24 -24.65
CA PRO A 222 4.12 15.35 -23.21
C PRO A 222 5.03 14.38 -22.44
N VAL A 223 5.53 14.81 -21.31
CA VAL A 223 6.44 14.00 -20.47
C VAL A 223 5.64 13.24 -19.44
N LEU A 224 5.88 11.94 -19.33
CA LEU A 224 5.26 11.07 -18.33
C LEU A 224 6.35 10.37 -17.48
N MET A 225 6.33 10.66 -16.17
CA MET A 225 7.19 10.04 -15.18
C MET A 225 6.48 8.86 -14.52
N HIS A 226 7.09 7.69 -14.51
CA HIS A 226 6.59 6.49 -13.85
C HIS A 226 7.39 6.19 -12.60
N PHE A 227 6.72 6.09 -11.45
CA PHE A 227 7.31 5.76 -10.16
C PHE A 227 6.73 4.47 -9.60
N PHE A 228 7.61 3.61 -9.06
CA PHE A 228 7.25 2.25 -8.65
C PHE A 228 7.06 2.15 -7.13
N GLY A 229 6.30 1.12 -6.73
CA GLY A 229 6.07 0.77 -5.34
C GLY A 229 7.34 0.30 -4.63
N TRP A 230 7.23 0.18 -3.31
CA TRP A 230 8.29 -0.36 -2.47
C TRP A 230 8.66 -1.79 -2.84
N ASP A 231 9.94 -2.04 -2.98
CA ASP A 231 10.50 -3.38 -2.87
C ASP A 231 11.98 -3.30 -2.44
N ASP A 232 12.19 -3.29 -1.12
CA ASP A 232 13.52 -3.26 -0.50
C ASP A 232 14.32 -4.57 -0.69
N ARG A 233 13.69 -5.60 -1.25
CA ARG A 233 14.35 -6.84 -1.69
C ARG A 233 14.76 -6.79 -3.15
N GLY A 234 14.83 -5.59 -3.71
CA GLY A 234 15.26 -5.36 -5.06
C GLY A 234 14.20 -5.63 -6.11
N GLY A 235 13.00 -5.05 -5.95
CA GLY A 235 11.98 -5.04 -6.99
C GLY A 235 12.53 -4.52 -8.29
N SER A 236 12.19 -5.19 -9.38
CA SER A 236 12.76 -4.92 -10.68
C SER A 236 11.89 -3.95 -11.48
N VAL A 237 12.49 -2.86 -11.95
CA VAL A 237 11.91 -2.04 -13.00
C VAL A 237 12.26 -2.68 -14.34
N THR A 238 11.26 -3.24 -15.02
CA THR A 238 11.46 -3.98 -16.27
C THR A 238 11.54 -3.08 -17.49
N VAL A 239 12.24 -3.54 -18.52
CA VAL A 239 12.31 -2.83 -19.82
C VAL A 239 10.90 -2.62 -20.37
N PRO A 240 10.48 -1.38 -20.66
CA PRO A 240 9.20 -1.11 -21.27
C PRO A 240 9.03 -1.83 -22.62
N SER A 241 7.82 -2.27 -22.92
CA SER A 241 7.53 -2.97 -24.19
C SER A 241 7.65 -2.07 -25.41
N GLY A 242 7.52 -0.77 -25.24
CA GLY A 242 7.54 0.33 -26.19
C GLY A 242 6.74 1.47 -25.62
N GLY A 243 6.85 2.65 -26.19
CA GLY A 243 6.10 3.81 -25.71
C GLY A 243 4.61 3.67 -25.94
N ASN A 244 3.86 4.47 -25.23
CA ASN A 244 2.42 4.54 -25.35
C ASN A 244 1.97 5.48 -26.51
N GLY A 245 2.90 5.94 -27.35
CA GLY A 245 2.64 6.71 -28.56
C GLY A 245 2.38 8.20 -28.35
N ASP A 246 1.81 8.57 -27.22
CA ASP A 246 1.39 9.94 -26.92
C ASP A 246 2.39 10.70 -26.03
N TYR A 247 3.35 9.98 -25.41
CA TYR A 247 4.28 10.53 -24.41
C TYR A 247 5.74 10.21 -24.74
N THR A 248 6.63 11.05 -24.28
CA THR A 248 8.00 10.68 -23.97
C THR A 248 8.04 10.29 -22.49
N GLU A 249 8.57 9.10 -22.18
CA GLU A 249 8.35 8.47 -20.88
C GLU A 249 9.67 8.18 -20.15
N PHE A 250 9.64 8.29 -18.82
CA PHE A 250 10.75 7.87 -17.97
C PHE A 250 10.29 6.96 -16.84
N TYR A 251 10.86 5.79 -16.77
CA TYR A 251 10.60 4.76 -15.76
C TYR A 251 11.75 4.77 -14.77
N LEU A 252 11.59 5.46 -13.63
CA LEU A 252 12.63 5.59 -12.62
C LEU A 252 12.77 4.31 -11.81
N SER A 253 13.95 3.72 -11.79
CA SER A 253 14.37 2.74 -10.78
C SER A 253 14.89 3.53 -9.58
N THR A 254 14.09 3.61 -8.53
CA THR A 254 14.47 4.32 -7.31
C THR A 254 15.74 3.68 -6.72
N ARG A 255 16.62 4.49 -6.09
CA ARG A 255 17.85 3.96 -5.48
C ARG A 255 17.59 2.70 -4.66
N GLY A 256 18.38 1.67 -4.84
CA GLY A 256 18.20 0.37 -4.20
C GLY A 256 17.30 -0.62 -4.96
N GLN A 257 16.56 -0.20 -5.99
CA GLN A 257 15.81 -1.11 -6.85
C GLN A 257 16.68 -1.71 -7.95
N TYR A 258 16.42 -2.97 -8.29
CA TYR A 258 17.04 -3.59 -9.46
C TYR A 258 16.51 -3.01 -10.76
N HIS A 259 17.38 -2.92 -11.73
CA HIS A 259 17.08 -2.47 -13.05
C HIS A 259 17.02 -3.65 -14.01
N ASN A 260 15.84 -3.99 -14.47
CA ASN A 260 15.52 -5.06 -15.43
C ASN A 260 15.55 -6.50 -14.90
N ASN A 261 16.21 -6.78 -13.80
CA ASN A 261 16.27 -8.13 -13.25
C ASN A 261 16.57 -8.12 -11.76
N ARG A 262 16.24 -9.20 -11.08
CA ARG A 262 16.63 -9.43 -9.68
C ARG A 262 17.00 -10.88 -9.45
N PRO A 263 17.85 -11.20 -8.45
CA PRO A 263 18.11 -12.57 -8.03
C PRO A 263 16.83 -13.27 -7.55
N ALA A 264 16.73 -14.56 -7.82
CA ALA A 264 15.60 -15.38 -7.36
C ALA A 264 15.55 -15.54 -5.83
N SER A 265 16.72 -15.45 -5.16
CA SER A 265 16.84 -15.49 -3.70
C SER A 265 18.14 -14.83 -3.25
N TYR A 266 18.22 -14.44 -1.97
CA TYR A 266 19.44 -13.88 -1.37
C TYR A 266 20.65 -14.81 -1.45
N GLU A 267 20.45 -16.13 -1.42
CA GLU A 267 21.53 -17.13 -1.52
C GLU A 267 22.24 -17.13 -2.89
N LYS A 268 21.60 -16.52 -3.90
CA LYS A 268 22.14 -16.43 -5.27
C LYS A 268 22.69 -15.04 -5.62
N VAL A 269 22.76 -14.14 -4.65
CA VAL A 269 23.16 -12.74 -4.90
C VAL A 269 24.56 -12.65 -5.47
N ASP A 270 25.54 -13.34 -4.87
CA ASP A 270 26.93 -13.31 -5.35
C ASP A 270 27.06 -13.82 -6.78
N THR A 271 26.38 -14.91 -7.12
CA THR A 271 26.35 -15.45 -8.48
C THR A 271 25.68 -14.46 -9.42
N TRP A 272 24.57 -13.88 -9.00
CA TRP A 272 23.82 -12.92 -9.80
C TRP A 272 24.60 -11.61 -10.05
N ILE A 273 25.30 -11.10 -9.04
CA ILE A 273 26.19 -9.93 -9.18
C ILE A 273 27.33 -10.23 -10.18
N ALA A 274 27.94 -11.43 -10.09
CA ALA A 274 28.98 -11.85 -11.02
C ALA A 274 28.49 -11.95 -12.48
N GLU A 275 27.24 -12.37 -12.68
CA GLU A 275 26.64 -12.50 -14.02
C GLU A 275 26.17 -11.16 -14.60
N HIS A 276 25.73 -10.20 -13.76
CA HIS A 276 25.05 -8.97 -14.19
C HIS A 276 25.85 -7.69 -13.93
N GLY A 277 27.00 -7.81 -13.27
CA GLY A 277 27.93 -6.72 -13.02
C GLY A 277 27.89 -6.14 -11.61
N GLU A 278 28.97 -5.45 -11.25
CA GLU A 278 29.23 -4.92 -9.90
C GLU A 278 28.45 -3.64 -9.55
N TRP A 279 27.68 -3.09 -10.46
CA TRP A 279 26.99 -1.81 -10.25
C TRP A 279 26.03 -1.83 -9.04
N TYR A 280 25.56 -3.01 -8.65
CA TYR A 280 24.77 -3.20 -7.41
C TYR A 280 25.58 -2.89 -6.15
N VAL A 281 26.85 -3.26 -6.15
CA VAL A 281 27.74 -3.05 -5.02
C VAL A 281 28.04 -1.58 -4.82
N ALA A 282 27.98 -0.79 -5.89
CA ALA A 282 28.19 0.65 -5.85
C ALA A 282 27.00 1.43 -5.26
N ASP A 283 25.81 0.81 -5.13
CA ASP A 283 24.65 1.40 -4.45
C ASP A 283 24.50 0.80 -3.04
N PRO A 284 24.89 1.54 -1.97
CA PRO A 284 24.83 1.02 -0.60
C PRO A 284 23.43 0.57 -0.17
N CYS A 285 22.36 1.21 -0.67
CA CYS A 285 20.99 0.83 -0.33
C CYS A 285 20.63 -0.53 -0.93
N THR A 286 20.92 -0.75 -2.22
CA THR A 286 20.70 -2.05 -2.88
C THR A 286 21.52 -3.14 -2.20
N TYR A 287 22.80 -2.89 -1.98
CA TYR A 287 23.70 -3.85 -1.34
C TYR A 287 23.20 -4.25 0.06
N ALA A 288 22.81 -3.26 0.88
CA ALA A 288 22.29 -3.51 2.21
C ALA A 288 20.98 -4.31 2.18
N SER A 289 20.04 -3.98 1.27
CA SER A 289 18.75 -4.67 1.13
C SER A 289 18.90 -6.12 0.68
N ILE A 290 19.92 -6.43 -0.13
CA ILE A 290 20.13 -7.76 -0.70
C ILE A 290 20.92 -8.66 0.23
N LEU A 291 21.98 -8.16 0.85
CA LEU A 291 22.95 -8.96 1.61
C LEU A 291 22.63 -9.14 3.08
N LYS A 292 21.64 -8.40 3.61
CA LYS A 292 21.21 -8.55 4.99
C LYS A 292 19.88 -9.29 5.11
N PRO A 293 19.66 -10.03 6.19
CA PRO A 293 18.37 -10.63 6.46
C PRO A 293 17.24 -9.59 6.40
N LYS A 294 16.08 -10.00 5.93
CA LYS A 294 14.90 -9.16 5.73
C LYS A 294 14.53 -8.28 6.94
N ASP A 295 14.80 -8.80 8.15
CA ASP A 295 14.43 -8.15 9.41
C ASP A 295 15.48 -7.15 9.93
N GLU A 296 16.67 -7.11 9.31
CA GLU A 296 17.76 -6.23 9.73
C GLU A 296 17.88 -4.94 8.94
N TYR A 297 17.27 -4.87 7.74
CA TYR A 297 17.40 -3.72 6.86
C TYR A 297 16.17 -3.52 5.99
N ASN A 298 15.65 -2.31 6.00
CA ASN A 298 14.71 -1.83 4.99
C ASN A 298 14.99 -0.35 4.71
N TRP A 299 14.50 0.16 3.61
CA TRP A 299 14.75 1.55 3.21
C TRP A 299 14.22 2.57 4.22
N PHE A 300 13.10 2.27 4.88
CA PHE A 300 12.55 3.15 5.90
C PHE A 300 13.43 3.25 7.16
N GLY A 301 14.24 2.25 7.44
CA GLY A 301 15.24 2.26 8.53
C GLY A 301 16.62 2.78 8.11
N PHE A 302 16.87 2.94 6.82
CA PHE A 302 18.21 3.30 6.32
C PHE A 302 18.57 4.74 6.67
N ASN A 303 19.61 4.92 7.48
CA ASN A 303 20.05 6.20 8.05
C ASN A 303 18.93 6.97 8.77
N PHE A 304 18.01 6.26 9.43
CA PHE A 304 16.94 6.85 10.20
C PHE A 304 17.50 7.75 11.31
N GLY A 305 16.94 8.96 11.43
CA GLY A 305 17.43 9.99 12.38
C GLY A 305 18.46 10.97 11.79
N ASP A 306 19.13 10.63 10.70
CA ASP A 306 19.94 11.57 9.94
C ASP A 306 19.16 12.12 8.74
N LYS A 307 18.63 13.35 8.84
CA LYS A 307 17.82 13.92 7.77
C LYS A 307 18.56 14.08 6.43
N ASN A 308 19.89 14.17 6.45
CA ASN A 308 20.71 14.32 5.24
C ASN A 308 21.04 12.96 4.60
N GLY A 309 21.14 11.91 5.40
CA GLY A 309 21.45 10.56 4.94
C GLY A 309 20.23 9.66 4.75
N PHE A 310 19.06 10.07 5.23
CA PHE A 310 17.85 9.26 5.17
C PHE A 310 17.45 8.87 3.74
N TYR A 311 17.04 7.62 3.56
CA TYR A 311 16.71 7.06 2.26
C TYR A 311 15.79 7.96 1.43
N TYR A 312 14.69 8.46 2.04
CA TYR A 312 13.71 9.25 1.31
C TYR A 312 14.18 10.64 0.90
N ARG A 313 15.19 11.20 1.56
CA ARG A 313 15.83 12.41 1.02
C ARG A 313 16.41 12.15 -0.36
N GLY A 314 17.20 11.10 -0.46
CA GLY A 314 17.80 10.71 -1.73
C GLY A 314 16.76 10.31 -2.77
N ALA A 315 15.82 9.44 -2.41
CA ALA A 315 14.77 8.97 -3.32
C ALA A 315 13.89 10.10 -3.88
N PHE A 316 13.60 11.13 -3.07
CA PHE A 316 12.85 12.31 -3.54
C PHE A 316 13.69 13.19 -4.47
N LEU A 317 14.98 13.38 -4.17
CA LEU A 317 15.87 14.12 -5.04
C LEU A 317 16.18 13.37 -6.35
N ASP A 318 16.13 12.04 -6.36
CA ASP A 318 16.25 11.23 -7.58
C ASP A 318 15.10 11.52 -8.55
N THR A 319 13.89 11.78 -8.06
CA THR A 319 12.77 12.18 -8.92
C THR A 319 13.02 13.53 -9.58
N VAL A 320 13.61 14.48 -8.85
CA VAL A 320 13.98 15.80 -9.40
C VAL A 320 15.06 15.66 -10.47
N GLN A 321 16.08 14.82 -10.22
CA GLN A 321 17.13 14.56 -11.20
C GLN A 321 16.59 13.92 -12.48
N ALA A 322 15.66 12.96 -12.34
CA ALA A 322 14.98 12.34 -13.49
C ALA A 322 14.18 13.36 -14.30
N VAL A 323 13.50 14.31 -13.67
CA VAL A 323 12.81 15.41 -14.40
C VAL A 323 13.81 16.33 -15.10
N ARG A 324 14.95 16.66 -14.47
CA ARG A 324 16.02 17.43 -15.13
C ARG A 324 16.56 16.72 -16.37
N PHE A 325 16.72 15.39 -16.27
CA PHE A 325 17.08 14.55 -17.43
C PHE A 325 16.05 14.68 -18.53
N MET A 326 14.77 14.52 -18.24
CA MET A 326 13.71 14.66 -19.25
C MET A 326 13.69 16.06 -19.87
N ALA A 327 13.90 17.11 -19.08
CA ALA A 327 13.95 18.48 -19.57
C ALA A 327 15.13 18.73 -20.54
N SER A 328 16.20 17.93 -20.47
CA SER A 328 17.33 18.01 -21.40
C SER A 328 17.09 17.31 -22.74
N ARG A 329 15.99 16.55 -22.89
CA ARG A 329 15.70 15.80 -24.11
C ARG A 329 14.92 16.63 -25.11
N SER A 330 15.33 16.56 -26.38
CA SER A 330 14.72 17.34 -27.48
C SER A 330 13.25 16.95 -27.76
N THR A 331 12.89 15.72 -27.46
CA THR A 331 11.54 15.15 -27.62
C THR A 331 10.59 15.49 -26.47
N SER A 332 11.05 16.14 -25.40
CA SER A 332 10.24 16.48 -24.23
C SER A 332 9.50 17.82 -24.41
N ASP A 333 8.17 17.81 -24.24
CA ASP A 333 7.36 18.99 -24.02
C ASP A 333 7.12 19.22 -22.53
N MET A 334 7.98 20.02 -21.92
CA MET A 334 7.91 20.32 -20.48
C MET A 334 6.72 21.21 -20.07
N ASN A 335 5.92 21.73 -21.01
CA ASN A 335 4.65 22.39 -20.69
C ASN A 335 3.55 21.39 -20.33
N ASN A 336 3.74 20.13 -20.70
CA ASN A 336 2.86 18.99 -20.44
C ASN A 336 3.62 17.90 -19.66
N LEU A 337 3.89 18.16 -18.38
CA LEU A 337 4.62 17.26 -17.49
C LEU A 337 3.65 16.55 -16.54
N PHE A 338 3.73 15.22 -16.52
CA PHE A 338 2.87 14.33 -15.78
C PHE A 338 3.67 13.32 -14.95
N ALA A 339 3.09 12.84 -13.84
CA ALA A 339 3.63 11.71 -13.10
C ALA A 339 2.52 10.79 -12.59
N GLU A 340 2.82 9.48 -12.56
CA GLU A 340 1.98 8.49 -11.91
C GLU A 340 2.80 7.54 -11.05
N GLY A 341 2.15 6.93 -10.05
CA GLY A 341 2.77 5.92 -9.23
C GLY A 341 1.86 5.39 -8.13
N SER A 342 2.20 4.20 -7.63
CA SER A 342 1.43 3.53 -6.60
C SER A 342 2.27 3.29 -5.35
N SER A 343 1.64 3.38 -4.17
CA SER A 343 2.31 3.12 -2.90
C SER A 343 3.50 4.07 -2.69
N GLN A 344 4.73 3.57 -2.57
CA GLN A 344 5.94 4.42 -2.61
C GLN A 344 5.97 5.29 -3.87
N GLY A 345 5.58 4.75 -5.04
CA GLY A 345 5.49 5.53 -6.27
C GLY A 345 4.48 6.68 -6.19
N GLY A 346 3.40 6.51 -5.44
CA GLY A 346 2.45 7.58 -5.13
C GLY A 346 3.10 8.69 -4.29
N ALA A 347 3.88 8.33 -3.27
CA ALA A 347 4.67 9.29 -2.48
C ALA A 347 5.72 10.01 -3.34
N LEU A 348 6.41 9.27 -4.23
CA LEU A 348 7.37 9.84 -5.18
C LEU A 348 6.70 10.80 -6.16
N SER A 349 5.46 10.56 -6.58
CA SER A 349 4.68 11.48 -7.41
C SER A 349 4.40 12.80 -6.68
N TYR A 350 4.00 12.74 -5.39
CA TYR A 350 3.86 13.93 -4.54
C TYR A 350 5.20 14.67 -4.38
N ALA A 351 6.26 13.95 -4.02
CA ALA A 351 7.57 14.54 -3.81
C ALA A 351 8.13 15.19 -5.10
N CYS A 352 7.99 14.51 -6.22
CA CYS A 352 8.41 15.01 -7.52
C CYS A 352 7.70 16.32 -7.88
N ALA A 353 6.37 16.37 -7.77
CA ALA A 353 5.60 17.58 -8.08
C ALA A 353 5.90 18.74 -7.12
N ALA A 354 6.13 18.43 -5.82
CA ALA A 354 6.43 19.44 -4.81
C ALA A 354 7.86 20.03 -4.90
N LEU A 355 8.82 19.25 -5.39
CA LEU A 355 10.24 19.60 -5.37
C LEU A 355 10.81 19.94 -6.75
N SER A 356 10.13 19.58 -7.83
CA SER A 356 10.58 19.82 -9.20
C SER A 356 10.91 21.29 -9.48
N ASP A 357 11.90 21.51 -10.37
CA ASP A 357 12.20 22.83 -10.92
C ASP A 357 11.26 23.21 -12.08
N TYR A 358 10.41 22.26 -12.52
CA TYR A 358 9.45 22.43 -13.60
C TYR A 358 8.03 22.21 -13.09
N PRO A 359 7.04 23.03 -13.49
CA PRO A 359 5.67 22.89 -13.05
C PRO A 359 5.04 21.63 -13.67
N PHE A 360 4.42 20.81 -12.84
CA PHE A 360 3.60 19.71 -13.31
C PHE A 360 2.25 20.20 -13.87
N THR A 361 1.72 19.48 -14.86
CA THR A 361 0.35 19.66 -15.34
C THR A 361 -0.62 18.86 -14.48
N ALA A 362 -0.31 17.60 -14.23
CA ALA A 362 -1.06 16.76 -13.31
C ALA A 362 -0.22 15.59 -12.77
N ILE A 363 -0.67 15.02 -11.61
CA ILE A 363 -0.14 13.79 -11.05
C ILE A 363 -1.25 12.80 -10.71
N ALA A 364 -0.92 11.49 -10.70
CA ALA A 364 -1.86 10.40 -10.37
C ALA A 364 -1.29 9.47 -9.27
N PRO A 365 -1.27 9.89 -8.00
CA PRO A 365 -0.85 9.06 -6.89
C PRO A 365 -1.93 8.03 -6.52
N ASN A 366 -1.62 6.74 -6.61
CA ASN A 366 -2.49 5.64 -6.20
C ASN A 366 -2.04 5.11 -4.83
N VAL A 367 -2.96 4.97 -3.87
CA VAL A 367 -2.73 4.44 -2.51
C VAL A 367 -1.37 4.88 -1.93
N ALA A 368 -1.13 6.21 -1.93
CA ALA A 368 0.17 6.79 -1.66
C ALA A 368 0.69 6.48 -0.25
N PHE A 369 1.99 6.19 -0.16
CA PHE A 369 2.74 5.98 1.07
C PHE A 369 3.23 7.30 1.67
N LEU A 370 3.72 7.29 2.93
CA LEU A 370 4.39 8.40 3.62
C LEU A 370 3.51 9.63 3.92
N GLY A 371 2.22 9.43 4.17
CA GLY A 371 1.33 10.53 4.57
C GLY A 371 0.98 10.50 6.05
N ASP A 372 1.17 11.63 6.76
CA ASP A 372 0.74 11.86 8.13
C ASP A 372 1.29 10.83 9.14
N TYR A 373 2.59 10.81 9.32
CA TYR A 373 3.26 9.84 10.20
C TYR A 373 2.71 9.75 11.63
N PRO A 374 2.32 10.87 12.31
CA PRO A 374 1.76 10.77 13.65
C PRO A 374 0.48 9.94 13.72
N ASP A 375 -0.40 10.06 12.74
CA ASP A 375 -1.63 9.27 12.66
C ASP A 375 -1.39 7.90 12.02
N TYR A 376 -0.55 7.83 11.00
CA TYR A 376 -0.21 6.59 10.32
C TYR A 376 0.25 5.50 11.30
N PHE A 377 1.19 5.82 12.19
CA PHE A 377 1.76 4.87 13.16
C PHE A 377 0.77 4.41 14.24
N GLN A 378 -0.34 5.15 14.41
CA GLN A 378 -1.43 4.74 15.31
C GLN A 378 -2.45 3.82 14.61
N ILE A 379 -2.58 3.92 13.28
CA ILE A 379 -3.57 3.15 12.51
C ILE A 379 -3.03 1.76 12.16
N VAL A 380 -1.76 1.67 11.76
CA VAL A 380 -1.09 0.41 11.39
C VAL A 380 0.32 0.35 11.99
N SER A 381 0.78 -0.87 12.27
CA SER A 381 2.07 -1.07 12.95
C SER A 381 3.27 -0.75 12.05
N TRP A 382 3.25 -1.16 10.79
CA TRP A 382 4.30 -0.84 9.82
C TRP A 382 3.91 0.43 9.03
N PRO A 383 4.81 1.40 8.84
CA PRO A 383 6.24 1.40 9.15
C PRO A 383 6.60 1.92 10.56
N GLY A 384 5.61 2.19 11.43
CA GLY A 384 5.84 2.76 12.76
C GLY A 384 6.72 1.91 13.66
N ASN A 385 6.62 0.56 13.57
CA ASN A 385 7.51 -0.34 14.31
C ASN A 385 8.97 -0.18 13.85
N VAL A 386 9.22 -0.01 12.55
CA VAL A 386 10.57 0.23 12.03
C VAL A 386 11.11 1.58 12.51
N ALA A 387 10.26 2.63 12.53
CA ALA A 387 10.63 3.91 13.11
C ALA A 387 11.05 3.76 14.58
N LYS A 388 10.26 3.04 15.38
CA LYS A 388 10.55 2.80 16.80
C LYS A 388 11.82 1.98 17.03
N GLU A 389 12.07 0.96 16.23
CA GLU A 389 13.28 0.14 16.28
C GLU A 389 14.55 0.95 15.93
N ASN A 390 14.44 1.97 15.09
CA ASN A 390 15.55 2.81 14.65
C ASN A 390 15.59 4.20 15.33
N GLN A 391 14.64 4.50 16.22
CA GLN A 391 14.53 5.79 16.91
C GLN A 391 15.78 6.15 17.75
N GLY A 392 16.49 5.14 18.24
CA GLY A 392 17.68 5.34 19.08
C GLY A 392 17.34 6.11 20.36
N THR A 393 18.02 7.24 20.58
CA THR A 393 17.82 8.11 21.76
C THR A 393 16.84 9.27 21.51
N MET A 394 16.30 9.41 20.28
CA MET A 394 15.33 10.47 19.97
C MET A 394 14.05 10.28 20.78
N THR A 395 13.48 11.36 21.27
CA THR A 395 12.09 11.39 21.76
C THR A 395 11.11 11.19 20.58
N ASP A 396 9.84 10.91 20.88
CA ASP A 396 8.81 10.81 19.84
C ASP A 396 8.64 12.14 19.10
N GLU A 397 8.73 13.25 19.80
CA GLU A 397 8.66 14.59 19.20
C GLU A 397 9.83 14.84 18.22
N GLU A 398 11.06 14.49 18.61
CA GLU A 398 12.24 14.60 17.74
C GLU A 398 12.12 13.66 16.52
N MET A 399 11.61 12.45 16.71
CA MET A 399 11.37 11.51 15.62
C MET A 399 10.33 12.05 14.62
N TYR A 400 9.21 12.57 15.09
CA TYR A 400 8.20 13.16 14.19
C TYR A 400 8.69 14.46 13.55
N ALA A 401 9.46 15.27 14.25
CA ALA A 401 10.12 16.45 13.67
C ALA A 401 11.10 16.06 12.54
N PHE A 402 11.86 14.98 12.71
CA PHE A 402 12.71 14.42 11.66
C PHE A 402 11.86 13.90 10.48
N LEU A 403 10.82 13.13 10.73
CA LEU A 403 9.98 12.56 9.68
C LEU A 403 9.18 13.61 8.91
N SER A 404 8.88 14.77 9.51
CA SER A 404 8.10 15.84 8.89
C SER A 404 8.72 16.40 7.61
N TYR A 405 10.05 16.28 7.43
CA TYR A 405 10.72 16.66 6.18
C TYR A 405 10.27 15.77 5.00
N PHE A 406 9.86 14.53 5.26
CA PHE A 406 9.57 13.50 4.27
C PHE A 406 8.07 13.14 4.21
N ASP A 407 7.25 13.84 4.98
CA ASP A 407 5.81 13.62 5.01
C ASP A 407 5.13 14.24 3.77
N THR A 408 4.38 13.41 3.05
CA THR A 408 3.67 13.88 1.85
C THR A 408 2.59 14.91 2.17
N LYS A 409 2.05 14.97 3.40
CA LYS A 409 1.12 16.04 3.80
C LYS A 409 1.78 17.42 3.77
N ASN A 410 3.05 17.50 4.16
CA ASN A 410 3.83 18.73 4.12
C ASN A 410 4.22 19.11 2.69
N LEU A 411 4.64 18.13 1.88
CA LEU A 411 4.96 18.33 0.47
C LEU A 411 3.73 18.76 -0.34
N ALA A 412 2.55 18.22 -0.04
CA ALA A 412 1.30 18.52 -0.73
C ALA A 412 0.95 20.02 -0.73
N THR A 413 1.31 20.76 0.32
CA THR A 413 1.08 22.21 0.41
C THR A 413 1.76 23.02 -0.71
N ARG A 414 2.74 22.43 -1.39
CA ARG A 414 3.51 23.04 -2.48
C ARG A 414 3.00 22.65 -3.87
N ILE A 415 1.99 21.76 -3.96
CA ILE A 415 1.47 21.22 -5.21
C ILE A 415 0.24 22.01 -5.62
N SER A 416 0.33 22.67 -6.77
CA SER A 416 -0.74 23.46 -7.39
C SER A 416 -1.25 22.87 -8.72
N CYS A 417 -0.68 21.76 -9.18
CA CYS A 417 -1.15 21.06 -10.37
C CYS A 417 -2.41 20.22 -10.08
N ALA A 418 -3.05 19.73 -11.15
CA ALA A 418 -4.18 18.81 -11.00
C ALA A 418 -3.77 17.46 -10.39
N VAL A 419 -4.65 16.84 -9.58
CA VAL A 419 -4.36 15.57 -8.90
C VAL A 419 -5.50 14.57 -9.03
N HIS A 420 -5.18 13.36 -9.53
CA HIS A 420 -6.09 12.23 -9.63
C HIS A 420 -5.63 11.12 -8.68
N ALA A 421 -6.08 11.16 -7.45
CA ALA A 421 -5.67 10.23 -6.40
C ALA A 421 -6.63 9.06 -6.21
N SER A 422 -6.17 8.00 -5.55
CA SER A 422 -7.05 6.91 -5.13
C SER A 422 -6.74 6.39 -3.73
N SER A 423 -7.75 5.77 -3.11
CA SER A 423 -7.67 5.15 -1.78
C SER A 423 -8.57 3.93 -1.69
N GLY A 424 -8.08 2.85 -1.09
CA GLY A 424 -8.87 1.67 -0.74
C GLY A 424 -9.29 1.72 0.73
N LEU A 425 -10.58 1.58 1.03
CA LEU A 425 -11.04 1.64 2.44
C LEU A 425 -10.54 0.48 3.30
N LYS A 426 -10.13 -0.64 2.67
CA LYS A 426 -9.56 -1.81 3.35
C LYS A 426 -8.04 -1.88 3.25
N ASP A 427 -7.39 -0.82 2.82
CA ASP A 427 -5.93 -0.77 2.76
C ASP A 427 -5.35 -0.75 4.18
N THR A 428 -4.56 -1.78 4.51
CA THR A 428 -3.86 -1.92 5.78
C THR A 428 -2.37 -1.63 5.68
N THR A 429 -1.91 -1.24 4.50
CA THR A 429 -0.53 -0.80 4.23
C THR A 429 -0.47 0.72 4.20
N CYS A 430 -1.28 1.35 3.33
CA CYS A 430 -1.45 2.80 3.25
C CYS A 430 -2.92 3.13 3.54
N PRO A 431 -3.32 3.21 4.82
CA PRO A 431 -4.72 3.39 5.20
C PRO A 431 -5.36 4.63 4.58
N PRO A 432 -6.69 4.67 4.40
CA PRO A 432 -7.38 5.80 3.78
C PRO A 432 -7.00 7.16 4.38
N HIS A 433 -6.84 7.24 5.69
CA HIS A 433 -6.43 8.46 6.39
C HIS A 433 -5.14 9.04 5.81
N THR A 434 -4.12 8.18 5.57
CA THR A 434 -2.81 8.60 5.05
C THR A 434 -2.85 9.05 3.58
N ASN A 435 -3.89 8.70 2.84
CA ASN A 435 -4.12 9.20 1.49
C ASN A 435 -4.91 10.52 1.48
N PHE A 436 -5.87 10.67 2.39
CA PHE A 436 -6.67 11.88 2.49
C PHE A 436 -5.90 13.05 3.13
N SER A 437 -5.00 12.77 4.06
CA SER A 437 -4.17 13.80 4.70
C SER A 437 -3.37 14.64 3.68
N PRO A 438 -2.53 14.10 2.79
CA PRO A 438 -1.88 14.89 1.75
C PRO A 438 -2.88 15.45 0.73
N PHE A 439 -3.93 14.72 0.37
CA PHE A 439 -4.93 15.18 -0.60
C PHE A 439 -5.67 16.44 -0.12
N ASN A 440 -6.05 16.51 1.17
CA ASN A 440 -6.72 17.67 1.75
C ASN A 440 -5.78 18.89 1.83
N ASN A 441 -4.47 18.66 1.97
CA ASN A 441 -3.45 19.72 2.04
C ASN A 441 -2.95 20.22 0.67
N LEU A 442 -3.46 19.69 -0.45
CA LEU A 442 -3.10 20.16 -1.79
C LEU A 442 -3.52 21.62 -2.00
N ASN A 443 -2.62 22.40 -2.59
CA ASN A 443 -2.87 23.79 -2.97
C ASN A 443 -3.52 23.90 -4.37
N THR A 444 -4.57 23.10 -4.60
CA THR A 444 -5.34 23.10 -5.85
C THR A 444 -6.77 22.62 -5.59
N GLU A 445 -7.72 23.19 -6.34
CA GLU A 445 -9.11 22.72 -6.38
C GLU A 445 -9.34 21.67 -7.49
N ASP A 446 -8.43 21.57 -8.47
CA ASP A 446 -8.51 20.57 -9.54
C ASP A 446 -7.96 19.22 -9.03
N LYS A 447 -8.74 18.57 -8.18
CA LYS A 447 -8.36 17.31 -7.56
C LYS A 447 -9.52 16.35 -7.42
N VAL A 448 -9.27 15.05 -7.67
CA VAL A 448 -10.23 13.95 -7.56
C VAL A 448 -9.65 12.83 -6.72
N MET A 449 -10.41 12.32 -5.76
CA MET A 449 -10.12 11.13 -4.99
C MET A 449 -11.07 9.99 -5.40
N ILE A 450 -10.53 8.91 -5.97
CA ILE A 450 -11.28 7.68 -6.21
C ILE A 450 -11.24 6.83 -4.93
N VAL A 451 -12.40 6.51 -4.39
CA VAL A 451 -12.52 5.67 -3.18
C VAL A 451 -13.16 4.34 -3.55
N GLU A 452 -12.48 3.24 -3.22
CA GLU A 452 -12.94 1.88 -3.49
C GLU A 452 -13.21 1.13 -2.16
N PRO A 453 -14.47 0.81 -1.84
CA PRO A 453 -14.85 0.28 -0.51
C PRO A 453 -14.24 -1.06 -0.13
N GLU A 454 -14.09 -1.97 -1.09
CA GLU A 454 -13.57 -3.33 -0.86
C GLU A 454 -12.09 -3.48 -1.23
N MET A 455 -11.46 -2.42 -1.72
CA MET A 455 -10.07 -2.44 -2.13
C MET A 455 -9.13 -2.36 -0.93
N GLY A 456 -8.15 -3.25 -0.90
CA GLY A 456 -6.96 -3.16 -0.06
C GLY A 456 -5.85 -2.37 -0.75
N HIS A 457 -4.59 -2.74 -0.49
CA HIS A 457 -3.43 -2.12 -1.13
C HIS A 457 -3.30 -2.57 -2.59
N SER A 458 -4.00 -1.90 -3.50
CA SER A 458 -4.15 -2.31 -4.91
C SER A 458 -4.50 -1.12 -5.81
N TYR A 459 -4.98 -1.42 -7.01
CA TYR A 459 -5.42 -0.44 -8.00
C TYR A 459 -6.95 -0.45 -8.15
N PRO A 460 -7.60 0.72 -8.27
CA PRO A 460 -8.99 0.80 -8.68
C PRO A 460 -9.21 0.15 -10.07
N ALA A 461 -10.39 -0.40 -10.29
CA ALA A 461 -10.73 -0.93 -11.61
C ALA A 461 -10.59 0.14 -12.69
N GLY A 462 -9.85 -0.17 -13.77
CA GLY A 462 -9.58 0.75 -14.87
C GLY A 462 -8.71 1.96 -14.49
N TRP A 463 -7.91 1.88 -13.44
CA TRP A 463 -7.07 2.98 -12.95
C TRP A 463 -6.25 3.66 -14.03
N GLU A 464 -5.54 2.87 -14.85
CA GLU A 464 -4.70 3.41 -15.93
C GLU A 464 -5.51 4.23 -16.93
N SER A 465 -6.68 3.71 -17.34
CA SER A 465 -7.55 4.43 -18.27
C SER A 465 -8.12 5.72 -17.66
N LYS A 466 -8.39 5.72 -16.36
CA LYS A 466 -8.93 6.88 -15.63
C LYS A 466 -7.89 8.01 -15.56
N TRP A 467 -6.66 7.73 -15.10
CA TRP A 467 -5.67 8.79 -15.00
C TRP A 467 -5.17 9.26 -16.39
N LYS A 468 -5.09 8.35 -17.39
CA LYS A 468 -4.78 8.76 -18.78
C LYS A 468 -5.83 9.73 -19.34
N ALA A 469 -7.10 9.47 -19.10
CA ALA A 469 -8.18 10.39 -19.49
C ALA A 469 -8.05 11.73 -18.77
N PHE A 470 -7.81 11.70 -17.45
CA PHE A 470 -7.62 12.90 -16.63
C PHE A 470 -6.44 13.76 -17.11
N PHE A 471 -5.30 13.13 -17.46
CA PHE A 471 -4.14 13.83 -18.00
C PHE A 471 -4.44 14.43 -19.38
N LYS A 472 -5.08 13.66 -20.26
CA LYS A 472 -5.43 14.10 -21.60
C LYS A 472 -6.32 15.36 -21.63
N GLU A 473 -7.27 15.45 -20.71
CA GLU A 473 -8.13 16.62 -20.56
C GLU A 473 -7.38 17.91 -20.15
N ARG A 474 -6.16 17.78 -19.61
CA ARG A 474 -5.34 18.86 -19.07
C ARG A 474 -4.11 19.17 -19.91
N MET A 475 -3.91 18.46 -21.02
CA MET A 475 -2.86 18.80 -21.99
C MET A 475 -3.08 20.19 -22.59
N LYS A 476 -1.99 20.95 -22.71
CA LYS A 476 -1.97 22.32 -23.22
C LYS A 476 -1.60 22.36 -24.71
#